data_4e907302f65524e4e46c7cfc4b4053f4
#
_entry.id   4e907302f65524e4e46c7cfc4b4053f4
#
_cell.length_a   1.000
_cell.length_b   1.000
_cell.length_c   1.000
_cell.angle_alpha   90.00
_cell.angle_beta   90.00
_cell.angle_gamma   90.00
#
_symmetry.space_group_name_H-M   'P 1'
#
loop_
_entity.id
_entity.type
_entity.pdbx_description
1 polymer ?
#
loop_
_entity_poly.entity_id
_entity_poly.type
_entity_poly.pdbx_seq_one_letter_code
_entity_poly.pdbx_strand_id
1 'polypeptide(L)'
;MSEKHVYRFGPDMTDGKAEMKNLLGGKGANLAEMAILEIPVPPGCTITTEVCTFFNDNNQTYPKDLDGQLKKALKDVEDRVGSIFGDSDNPLLLSVRSGARASMPGMMETVLNVGLNDFTRDGLIAQSGDPRFVYDAQRRLIQMYSDVVMEKASGIEPEEGKGIRNQLEHELENMKEQKGVTEDTDLSASNLKDLVDIYKGKVLEVLKKPFPEDPWEQLWGAISAVFYSWDGKRAKAYRKIENIPQEWGTAVNVQAMVYGNLGDDSATGVAFTRNPATGENNFYGEWLEKAQGEDVVAGIRTPNPLNEVCRTEHSGDLASLEQSSPHLYKELDTIRLNLEKHYSDMLDIEFTIQSGKLWMLQCRIGKRNGPLDVQITCSPSWRAVSPRFVLYLFTKIYFLDILRRPGFILVKTENTLAPTISNFSAMMCSLAPLPMTRKFINPPNVKSVLNSCN
;
A
#
# COMPACT_ATOMS: atom_id res chain seq x y z
N MET A 1 18.63 11.39 26.60
CA MET A 1 17.95 11.85 25.37
C MET A 1 16.65 11.08 25.32
N SER A 2 15.51 11.73 25.06
CA SER A 2 14.24 11.00 24.86
C SER A 2 14.35 10.12 23.63
N GLU A 3 13.73 8.96 23.66
CA GLU A 3 13.67 8.03 22.55
C GLU A 3 12.87 8.64 21.38
N LYS A 4 13.31 8.47 20.15
CA LYS A 4 12.63 9.01 18.97
C LYS A 4 11.57 8.02 18.46
N HIS A 5 10.31 8.39 18.61
CA HIS A 5 9.15 7.57 18.23
C HIS A 5 8.51 7.98 16.90
N VAL A 6 8.75 9.22 16.44
CA VAL A 6 8.12 9.80 15.24
C VAL A 6 9.19 10.24 14.24
N TYR A 7 9.09 9.75 13.01
CA TYR A 7 10.01 10.01 11.91
C TYR A 7 9.25 10.68 10.76
N ARG A 8 9.68 11.88 10.39
CA ARG A 8 9.05 12.68 9.30
C ARG A 8 9.52 12.19 7.94
N PHE A 9 8.68 12.37 6.95
CA PHE A 9 9.01 12.20 5.54
C PHE A 9 8.31 13.27 4.69
N GLY A 10 8.97 13.68 3.63
CA GLY A 10 8.49 14.71 2.72
C GLY A 10 9.63 15.62 2.26
N PRO A 11 9.37 16.56 1.38
CA PRO A 11 10.39 17.49 0.90
C PRO A 11 11.11 18.21 2.05
N ASP A 12 12.44 18.19 2.04
CA ASP A 12 13.33 18.89 2.99
C ASP A 12 13.13 18.56 4.49
N MET A 13 12.49 17.44 4.83
CA MET A 13 12.22 17.10 6.23
C MET A 13 12.34 15.62 6.56
N THR A 14 13.01 14.82 5.75
CA THR A 14 13.02 13.37 5.90
C THR A 14 14.01 12.91 6.97
N ASP A 15 13.51 12.15 7.96
CA ASP A 15 14.29 11.61 9.08
C ASP A 15 14.67 10.12 8.88
N GLY A 16 13.95 9.41 8.02
CA GLY A 16 14.06 7.96 7.79
C GLY A 16 14.72 7.62 6.46
N LYS A 17 14.94 6.33 6.19
CA LYS A 17 15.45 5.77 4.94
C LYS A 17 15.08 4.31 4.78
N ALA A 18 15.30 3.72 3.58
CA ALA A 18 14.88 2.36 3.23
C ALA A 18 15.39 1.27 4.19
N GLU A 19 16.65 1.38 4.70
CA GLU A 19 17.21 0.39 5.61
C GLU A 19 16.52 0.35 6.98
N MET A 20 15.79 1.39 7.35
CA MET A 20 15.07 1.48 8.61
C MET A 20 13.73 0.73 8.61
N LYS A 21 13.55 -0.23 7.70
CA LYS A 21 12.32 -1.03 7.53
C LYS A 21 11.87 -1.73 8.82
N ASN A 22 12.81 -2.12 9.70
CA ASN A 22 12.47 -2.75 10.97
C ASN A 22 11.80 -1.77 11.94
N LEU A 23 12.12 -0.50 11.84
CA LEU A 23 11.60 0.55 12.73
C LEU A 23 10.38 1.27 12.13
N LEU A 24 10.44 1.61 10.84
CA LEU A 24 9.42 2.41 10.15
C LEU A 24 8.40 1.55 9.40
N GLY A 25 8.56 0.22 9.41
CA GLY A 25 7.82 -0.67 8.54
C GLY A 25 8.19 -0.49 7.06
N GLY A 26 7.66 -1.35 6.20
CA GLY A 26 7.95 -1.26 4.76
C GLY A 26 7.43 0.02 4.12
N LYS A 27 6.21 0.44 4.48
CA LYS A 27 5.58 1.64 3.90
C LYS A 27 6.30 2.93 4.34
N GLY A 28 6.54 3.11 5.64
CA GLY A 28 7.19 4.31 6.17
C GLY A 28 8.63 4.47 5.67
N ALA A 29 9.40 3.38 5.64
CA ALA A 29 10.76 3.37 5.11
C ALA A 29 10.80 3.77 3.62
N ASN A 30 9.89 3.22 2.80
CA ASN A 30 9.83 3.53 1.38
C ASN A 30 9.29 4.93 1.09
N LEU A 31 8.35 5.47 1.89
CA LEU A 31 7.92 6.86 1.79
C LEU A 31 9.07 7.83 2.08
N ALA A 32 9.86 7.55 3.12
CA ALA A 32 11.06 8.32 3.44
C ALA A 32 12.09 8.24 2.30
N GLU A 33 12.34 7.04 1.76
CA GLU A 33 13.29 6.84 0.66
C GLU A 33 12.87 7.58 -0.62
N MET A 34 11.59 7.49 -1.00
CA MET A 34 11.07 8.26 -2.15
C MET A 34 11.26 9.76 -1.96
N ALA A 35 11.04 10.27 -0.74
CA ALA A 35 11.25 11.69 -0.44
C ALA A 35 12.73 12.09 -0.53
N ILE A 36 13.68 11.23 -0.10
CA ILE A 36 15.13 11.43 -0.28
C ILE A 36 15.50 11.48 -1.78
N LEU A 37 14.84 10.67 -2.59
CA LEU A 37 15.03 10.64 -4.05
C LEU A 37 14.33 11.80 -4.77
N GLU A 38 13.83 12.80 -4.03
CA GLU A 38 13.10 13.96 -4.57
C GLU A 38 11.84 13.59 -5.37
N ILE A 39 11.31 12.39 -5.14
CA ILE A 39 10.04 11.94 -5.74
C ILE A 39 8.89 12.62 -4.98
N PRO A 40 7.86 13.14 -5.68
CA PRO A 40 6.77 13.87 -5.04
C PRO A 40 5.93 12.94 -4.15
N VAL A 41 6.16 13.03 -2.83
CA VAL A 41 5.43 12.30 -1.79
C VAL A 41 4.67 13.32 -0.93
N PRO A 42 3.37 13.15 -0.68
CA PRO A 42 2.68 13.98 0.30
C PRO A 42 3.39 13.91 1.65
N PRO A 43 3.67 15.04 2.32
CA PRO A 43 4.40 15.05 3.57
C PRO A 43 3.63 14.33 4.68
N GLY A 44 4.37 13.78 5.64
CA GLY A 44 3.80 13.02 6.74
C GLY A 44 4.85 12.59 7.76
N CYS A 45 4.42 11.69 8.64
CA CYS A 45 5.32 11.08 9.61
C CYS A 45 4.95 9.61 9.85
N THR A 46 5.92 8.85 10.33
CA THR A 46 5.76 7.45 10.72
C THR A 46 5.98 7.31 12.22
N ILE A 47 5.00 6.76 12.93
CA ILE A 47 5.13 6.29 14.30
C ILE A 47 5.72 4.88 14.23
N THR A 48 6.76 4.61 15.01
CA THR A 48 7.59 3.40 14.89
C THR A 48 6.88 2.11 15.31
N THR A 49 7.38 0.97 14.82
CA THR A 49 6.91 -0.36 15.23
C THR A 49 7.11 -0.62 16.72
N GLU A 50 8.09 0.02 17.36
CA GLU A 50 8.36 -0.09 18.78
C GLU A 50 7.24 0.50 19.65
N VAL A 51 6.59 1.57 19.15
CA VAL A 51 5.40 2.13 19.81
C VAL A 51 4.25 1.14 19.80
N CYS A 52 4.06 0.37 18.72
CA CYS A 52 3.06 -0.70 18.67
C CYS A 52 3.33 -1.78 19.71
N THR A 53 4.58 -2.22 19.84
CA THR A 53 4.98 -3.20 20.84
C THR A 53 4.75 -2.63 22.25
N PHE A 54 5.20 -1.39 22.50
CA PHE A 54 4.95 -0.72 23.78
C PHE A 54 3.46 -0.63 24.11
N PHE A 55 2.63 -0.22 23.13
CA PHE A 55 1.18 -0.11 23.31
C PHE A 55 0.54 -1.45 23.71
N ASN A 56 0.94 -2.53 23.04
CA ASN A 56 0.42 -3.87 23.36
C ASN A 56 0.88 -4.39 24.72
N ASP A 57 2.13 -4.12 25.11
CA ASP A 57 2.73 -4.61 26.36
C ASP A 57 2.34 -3.77 27.59
N ASN A 58 1.84 -2.54 27.40
CA ASN A 58 1.53 -1.60 28.48
C ASN A 58 0.04 -1.22 28.56
N ASN A 59 -0.87 -2.19 28.45
CA ASN A 59 -2.31 -1.98 28.58
C ASN A 59 -2.83 -0.85 27.67
N GLN A 60 -2.36 -0.80 26.43
CA GLN A 60 -2.83 0.14 25.41
C GLN A 60 -2.54 1.62 25.75
N THR A 61 -1.48 1.86 26.50
CA THR A 61 -0.97 3.20 26.77
C THR A 61 0.16 3.55 25.81
N TYR A 62 0.45 4.82 25.67
CA TYR A 62 1.50 5.34 24.81
C TYR A 62 2.74 5.76 25.59
N PRO A 63 3.95 5.76 24.96
CA PRO A 63 5.12 6.41 25.52
C PRO A 63 4.83 7.89 25.83
N LYS A 64 5.30 8.39 26.99
CA LYS A 64 4.98 9.74 27.48
C LYS A 64 5.34 10.87 26.48
N ASP A 65 6.40 10.68 25.72
CA ASP A 65 6.91 11.70 24.81
C ASP A 65 6.25 11.65 23.41
N LEU A 66 5.41 10.66 23.12
CA LEU A 66 4.84 10.44 21.78
C LEU A 66 3.95 11.59 21.32
N ASP A 67 3.05 12.08 22.21
CA ASP A 67 2.14 13.17 21.87
C ASP A 67 2.90 14.44 21.45
N GLY A 68 3.92 14.81 22.22
CA GLY A 68 4.77 15.97 21.88
C GLY A 68 5.53 15.80 20.57
N GLN A 69 6.03 14.59 20.29
CA GLN A 69 6.73 14.29 19.03
C GLN A 69 5.77 14.31 17.82
N LEU A 70 4.56 13.76 17.98
CA LEU A 70 3.54 13.75 16.93
C LEU A 70 3.07 15.18 16.60
N LYS A 71 2.75 15.99 17.61
CA LYS A 71 2.36 17.40 17.42
C LYS A 71 3.43 18.21 16.70
N LYS A 72 4.70 18.02 17.08
CA LYS A 72 5.81 18.67 16.38
C LYS A 72 5.94 18.22 14.93
N ALA A 73 5.84 16.91 14.67
CA ALA A 73 5.90 16.39 13.31
C ALA A 73 4.74 16.88 12.45
N LEU A 74 3.52 16.96 13.00
CA LEU A 74 2.36 17.51 12.28
C LEU A 74 2.53 19.00 12.00
N LYS A 75 3.09 19.77 12.92
CA LYS A 75 3.41 21.20 12.64
C LYS A 75 4.34 21.35 11.44
N ASP A 76 5.36 20.50 11.35
CA ASP A 76 6.25 20.49 10.18
C ASP A 76 5.52 20.10 8.87
N VAL A 77 4.51 19.22 8.94
CA VAL A 77 3.63 18.87 7.81
C VAL A 77 2.74 20.04 7.41
N GLU A 78 2.08 20.68 8.40
CA GLU A 78 1.23 21.86 8.20
C GLU A 78 1.98 22.99 7.48
N ASP A 79 3.21 23.29 7.95
CA ASP A 79 4.04 24.34 7.36
C ASP A 79 4.40 24.07 5.89
N ARG A 80 4.48 22.80 5.48
CA ARG A 80 4.78 22.41 4.09
C ARG A 80 3.56 22.34 3.20
N VAL A 81 2.43 21.91 3.74
CA VAL A 81 1.17 21.85 3.00
C VAL A 81 0.54 23.25 2.90
N GLY A 82 0.77 24.09 3.91
CA GLY A 82 0.13 25.40 4.04
C GLY A 82 -1.29 25.33 4.58
N SER A 83 -1.70 24.20 5.20
CA SER A 83 -2.99 23.97 5.83
C SER A 83 -2.80 23.45 7.24
N ILE A 84 -3.77 23.64 8.14
CA ILE A 84 -3.64 23.36 9.57
C ILE A 84 -4.62 22.26 9.99
N PHE A 85 -4.14 21.28 10.74
CA PHE A 85 -4.97 20.17 11.21
C PHE A 85 -6.00 20.65 12.23
N GLY A 86 -7.28 20.49 11.91
CA GLY A 86 -8.41 20.93 12.74
C GLY A 86 -8.79 22.40 12.59
N ASP A 87 -8.16 23.15 11.70
CA ASP A 87 -8.56 24.52 11.38
C ASP A 87 -9.87 24.56 10.58
N SER A 88 -10.75 25.52 10.92
CA SER A 88 -12.06 25.63 10.28
C SER A 88 -12.03 26.25 8.88
N ASP A 89 -11.03 27.09 8.61
CA ASP A 89 -10.98 27.88 7.38
C ASP A 89 -10.02 27.26 6.34
N ASN A 90 -8.93 26.65 6.84
CA ASN A 90 -7.88 26.04 6.00
C ASN A 90 -7.47 24.65 6.54
N PRO A 91 -8.38 23.67 6.54
CA PRO A 91 -8.16 22.38 7.18
C PRO A 91 -7.15 21.51 6.41
N LEU A 92 -6.21 20.93 7.16
CA LEU A 92 -5.41 19.79 6.72
C LEU A 92 -6.14 18.51 7.08
N LEU A 93 -6.33 17.61 6.10
CA LEU A 93 -6.82 16.26 6.37
C LEU A 93 -5.69 15.24 6.26
N LEU A 94 -5.81 14.17 7.03
CA LEU A 94 -4.77 13.15 7.17
C LEU A 94 -5.28 11.76 6.79
N SER A 95 -4.40 10.92 6.24
CA SER A 95 -4.57 9.48 6.18
C SER A 95 -3.75 8.82 7.29
N VAL A 96 -4.32 7.82 7.95
CA VAL A 96 -3.66 7.00 8.98
C VAL A 96 -3.62 5.57 8.48
N ARG A 97 -2.42 5.08 8.15
CA ARG A 97 -2.23 3.80 7.45
C ARG A 97 -1.22 2.92 8.16
N SER A 98 -1.49 1.62 8.21
CA SER A 98 -0.55 0.62 8.73
C SER A 98 0.72 0.52 7.88
N GLY A 99 1.84 0.19 8.53
CA GLY A 99 3.14 -0.01 7.90
C GLY A 99 3.90 -1.18 8.54
N ALA A 100 3.45 -2.41 8.32
CA ALA A 100 4.16 -3.59 8.82
C ALA A 100 5.51 -3.80 8.10
N ARG A 101 6.46 -4.50 8.76
CA ARG A 101 7.77 -4.84 8.17
C ARG A 101 7.61 -5.75 6.94
N ALA A 102 6.63 -6.66 6.97
CA ALA A 102 6.24 -7.49 5.85
C ALA A 102 4.91 -6.99 5.27
N SER A 103 4.76 -7.07 3.94
CA SER A 103 3.49 -6.71 3.29
C SER A 103 2.39 -7.71 3.68
N MET A 104 1.30 -7.21 4.24
CA MET A 104 0.13 -7.99 4.69
C MET A 104 -1.15 -7.42 4.05
N PRO A 105 -1.38 -7.63 2.73
CA PRO A 105 -2.46 -6.99 1.99
C PRO A 105 -3.84 -7.35 2.57
N GLY A 106 -4.69 -6.35 2.82
CA GLY A 106 -6.05 -6.54 3.34
C GLY A 106 -6.15 -7.02 4.79
N MET A 107 -5.00 -7.17 5.49
CA MET A 107 -4.98 -7.67 6.88
C MET A 107 -4.98 -6.55 7.92
N MET A 108 -4.58 -5.35 7.52
CA MET A 108 -4.36 -4.20 8.41
C MET A 108 -5.26 -3.05 8.01
N GLU A 109 -5.64 -2.25 8.98
CA GLU A 109 -6.61 -1.17 8.79
C GLU A 109 -5.97 0.13 8.28
N THR A 110 -6.83 0.97 7.68
CA THR A 110 -6.53 2.32 7.20
C THR A 110 -7.71 3.23 7.55
N VAL A 111 -7.43 4.49 7.88
CA VAL A 111 -8.47 5.52 8.02
C VAL A 111 -8.06 6.74 7.21
N LEU A 112 -8.94 7.19 6.32
CA LEU A 112 -8.75 8.34 5.44
C LEU A 112 -9.58 9.53 5.90
N ASN A 113 -9.22 10.73 5.45
CA ASN A 113 -9.93 11.99 5.71
C ASN A 113 -10.01 12.35 7.21
N VAL A 114 -9.09 11.87 8.04
CA VAL A 114 -9.03 12.19 9.46
C VAL A 114 -8.86 13.70 9.64
N GLY A 115 -9.68 14.31 10.50
CA GLY A 115 -9.77 15.74 10.70
C GLY A 115 -11.00 16.40 10.03
N LEU A 116 -11.73 15.66 9.19
CA LEU A 116 -12.96 16.16 8.59
C LEU A 116 -14.14 16.00 9.57
N ASN A 117 -14.78 17.10 9.87
CA ASN A 117 -15.92 17.19 10.78
C ASN A 117 -16.85 18.34 10.36
N ASP A 118 -17.87 18.67 11.14
CA ASP A 118 -18.80 19.74 10.79
C ASP A 118 -18.16 21.14 10.82
N PHE A 119 -17.07 21.34 11.57
CA PHE A 119 -16.37 22.62 11.66
C PHE A 119 -15.37 22.82 10.51
N THR A 120 -14.64 21.77 10.15
CA THR A 120 -13.60 21.82 9.09
C THR A 120 -14.19 21.65 7.69
N ARG A 121 -15.41 21.13 7.57
CA ARG A 121 -16.11 20.90 6.31
C ARG A 121 -16.29 22.16 5.48
N ASP A 122 -16.76 23.24 6.09
CA ASP A 122 -17.09 24.46 5.37
C ASP A 122 -15.82 25.14 4.81
N GLY A 123 -14.71 25.08 5.56
CA GLY A 123 -13.39 25.52 5.07
C GLY A 123 -12.91 24.68 3.88
N LEU A 124 -13.07 23.36 3.96
CA LEU A 124 -12.70 22.48 2.84
C LEU A 124 -13.58 22.72 1.60
N ILE A 125 -14.88 23.01 1.78
CA ILE A 125 -15.78 23.42 0.68
C ILE A 125 -15.30 24.73 0.05
N ALA A 126 -14.91 25.71 0.87
CA ALA A 126 -14.40 26.97 0.37
C ALA A 126 -13.08 26.80 -0.42
N GLN A 127 -12.18 25.92 0.04
CA GLN A 127 -10.91 25.61 -0.65
C GLN A 127 -11.12 24.86 -1.97
N SER A 128 -11.96 23.83 -1.95
CA SER A 128 -12.17 22.95 -3.10
C SER A 128 -13.12 23.52 -4.14
N GLY A 129 -14.02 24.40 -3.73
CA GLY A 129 -15.14 24.84 -4.57
C GLY A 129 -16.15 23.73 -4.89
N ASP A 130 -16.01 22.54 -4.31
CA ASP A 130 -16.84 21.36 -4.59
C ASP A 130 -17.48 20.78 -3.33
N PRO A 131 -18.69 21.23 -2.98
CA PRO A 131 -19.43 20.67 -1.84
C PRO A 131 -19.71 19.17 -1.98
N ARG A 132 -19.90 18.66 -3.21
CA ARG A 132 -20.15 17.25 -3.44
C ARG A 132 -18.97 16.40 -3.01
N PHE A 133 -17.77 16.76 -3.44
CA PHE A 133 -16.51 16.12 -3.04
C PHE A 133 -16.38 16.06 -1.52
N VAL A 134 -16.64 17.18 -0.83
CA VAL A 134 -16.44 17.26 0.62
C VAL A 134 -17.46 16.41 1.40
N TYR A 135 -18.72 16.42 1.02
CA TYR A 135 -19.72 15.55 1.64
C TYR A 135 -19.45 14.06 1.36
N ASP A 136 -18.97 13.70 0.16
CA ASP A 136 -18.57 12.33 -0.13
C ASP A 136 -17.35 11.91 0.72
N ALA A 137 -16.37 12.78 0.87
CA ALA A 137 -15.22 12.53 1.75
C ALA A 137 -15.64 12.35 3.22
N GLN A 138 -16.60 13.15 3.70
CA GLN A 138 -17.13 13.07 5.08
C GLN A 138 -17.92 11.77 5.30
N ARG A 139 -18.81 11.37 4.38
CA ARG A 139 -19.53 10.10 4.53
C ARG A 139 -18.58 8.90 4.51
N ARG A 140 -17.53 8.91 3.65
CA ARG A 140 -16.50 7.86 3.60
C ARG A 140 -15.70 7.78 4.90
N LEU A 141 -15.35 8.93 5.48
CA LEU A 141 -14.70 8.96 6.80
C LEU A 141 -15.63 8.35 7.86
N ILE A 142 -16.89 8.76 7.93
CA ILE A 142 -17.83 8.24 8.93
C ILE A 142 -17.95 6.72 8.79
N GLN A 143 -18.12 6.21 7.58
CA GLN A 143 -18.24 4.77 7.32
C GLN A 143 -16.99 4.01 7.74
N MET A 144 -15.81 4.47 7.31
CA MET A 144 -14.54 3.81 7.59
C MET A 144 -14.18 3.90 9.07
N TYR A 145 -14.33 5.08 9.67
CA TYR A 145 -13.99 5.30 11.08
C TYR A 145 -14.91 4.52 12.02
N SER A 146 -16.20 4.49 11.73
CA SER A 146 -17.16 3.73 12.54
C SER A 146 -16.90 2.24 12.50
N ASP A 147 -16.56 1.68 11.33
CA ASP A 147 -16.19 0.27 11.16
C ASP A 147 -14.85 -0.05 11.86
N VAL A 148 -13.82 0.73 11.54
CA VAL A 148 -12.44 0.42 11.94
C VAL A 148 -12.16 0.78 13.40
N VAL A 149 -12.59 1.99 13.82
CA VAL A 149 -12.25 2.55 15.13
C VAL A 149 -13.34 2.27 16.17
N MET A 150 -14.59 2.57 15.81
CA MET A 150 -15.66 2.53 16.81
C MET A 150 -16.22 1.11 17.02
N GLU A 151 -16.19 0.24 16.00
CA GLU A 151 -16.65 -1.15 16.10
C GLU A 151 -15.49 -2.12 16.33
N LYS A 152 -14.62 -2.33 15.37
CA LYS A 152 -13.55 -3.36 15.42
C LYS A 152 -12.51 -3.11 16.52
N ALA A 153 -11.97 -1.89 16.60
CA ALA A 153 -10.95 -1.59 17.62
C ALA A 153 -11.52 -1.55 19.05
N SER A 154 -12.82 -1.33 19.19
CA SER A 154 -13.53 -1.44 20.49
C SER A 154 -13.87 -2.89 20.86
N GLY A 155 -13.49 -3.89 20.05
CA GLY A 155 -13.73 -5.30 20.30
C GLY A 155 -15.18 -5.73 20.08
N ILE A 156 -15.99 -4.93 19.39
CA ILE A 156 -17.35 -5.30 19.00
C ILE A 156 -17.27 -6.26 17.81
N GLU A 157 -17.86 -7.44 17.96
CA GLU A 157 -17.95 -8.46 16.90
C GLU A 157 -19.43 -8.65 16.53
N PRO A 158 -19.94 -7.92 15.54
CA PRO A 158 -21.33 -8.06 15.10
C PRO A 158 -21.55 -9.42 14.43
N GLU A 159 -22.80 -9.86 14.38
CA GLU A 159 -23.20 -10.98 13.53
C GLU A 159 -22.89 -10.65 12.05
N GLU A 160 -22.69 -11.68 11.25
CA GLU A 160 -22.41 -11.54 9.83
C GLU A 160 -23.51 -10.69 9.11
N GLY A 161 -23.08 -9.67 8.37
CA GLY A 161 -23.98 -8.74 7.69
C GLY A 161 -24.64 -7.68 8.58
N LYS A 162 -24.43 -7.70 9.91
CA LYS A 162 -25.04 -6.72 10.85
C LYS A 162 -24.06 -5.66 11.36
N GLY A 163 -22.80 -5.67 10.94
CA GLY A 163 -21.83 -4.67 11.32
C GLY A 163 -22.23 -3.27 10.86
N ILE A 164 -21.69 -2.25 11.55
CA ILE A 164 -22.02 -0.85 11.23
C ILE A 164 -21.75 -0.53 9.76
N ARG A 165 -20.67 -1.06 9.18
CA ARG A 165 -20.34 -0.86 7.77
C ARG A 165 -21.48 -1.31 6.84
N ASN A 166 -22.01 -2.51 7.04
CA ASN A 166 -23.09 -3.05 6.21
C ASN A 166 -24.37 -2.22 6.34
N GLN A 167 -24.65 -1.70 7.54
CA GLN A 167 -25.82 -0.86 7.78
C GLN A 167 -25.68 0.50 7.06
N LEU A 168 -24.48 1.11 7.08
CA LEU A 168 -24.21 2.36 6.37
C LEU A 168 -24.22 2.15 4.84
N GLU A 169 -23.68 1.04 4.35
CA GLU A 169 -23.78 0.65 2.93
C GLU A 169 -25.24 0.50 2.49
N HIS A 170 -26.10 -0.08 3.32
CA HIS A 170 -27.53 -0.18 3.04
C HIS A 170 -28.20 1.19 2.95
N GLU A 171 -27.86 2.15 3.83
CA GLU A 171 -28.39 3.53 3.73
C GLU A 171 -27.94 4.24 2.44
N LEU A 172 -26.71 3.97 1.96
CA LEU A 172 -26.24 4.49 0.67
C LEU A 172 -27.07 3.92 -0.50
N GLU A 173 -27.29 2.61 -0.51
CA GLU A 173 -28.11 1.96 -1.55
C GLU A 173 -29.56 2.47 -1.51
N ASN A 174 -30.16 2.60 -0.33
CA ASN A 174 -31.47 3.20 -0.17
C ASN A 174 -31.56 4.62 -0.76
N MET A 175 -30.50 5.44 -0.52
CA MET A 175 -30.44 6.79 -1.08
C MET A 175 -30.36 6.76 -2.61
N LYS A 176 -29.55 5.88 -3.18
CA LYS A 176 -29.44 5.72 -4.64
C LYS A 176 -30.76 5.29 -5.26
N GLU A 177 -31.44 4.30 -4.69
CA GLU A 177 -32.76 3.85 -5.14
C GLU A 177 -33.80 4.98 -5.10
N GLN A 178 -33.86 5.73 -3.99
CA GLN A 178 -34.80 6.86 -3.84
C GLN A 178 -34.57 7.98 -4.86
N LYS A 179 -33.30 8.17 -5.28
CA LYS A 179 -32.94 9.21 -6.28
C LYS A 179 -32.90 8.67 -7.71
N GLY A 180 -33.10 7.36 -7.91
CA GLY A 180 -33.10 6.74 -9.23
C GLY A 180 -31.74 6.75 -9.92
N VAL A 181 -30.65 6.67 -9.15
CA VAL A 181 -29.26 6.64 -9.65
C VAL A 181 -28.60 5.30 -9.34
N THR A 182 -27.59 4.93 -10.11
CA THR A 182 -26.86 3.66 -9.94
C THR A 182 -25.50 3.85 -9.31
N GLU A 183 -24.80 4.93 -9.64
CA GLU A 183 -23.46 5.18 -9.16
C GLU A 183 -23.43 6.20 -8.02
N ASP A 184 -22.49 6.03 -7.09
CA ASP A 184 -22.27 7.00 -5.99
C ASP A 184 -21.95 8.40 -6.55
N THR A 185 -21.30 8.44 -7.71
CA THR A 185 -20.89 9.67 -8.39
C THR A 185 -22.07 10.49 -8.89
N ASP A 186 -23.26 9.88 -9.05
CA ASP A 186 -24.46 10.55 -9.52
C ASP A 186 -25.26 11.25 -8.39
N LEU A 187 -24.91 10.97 -7.13
CA LEU A 187 -25.51 11.64 -5.98
C LEU A 187 -25.07 13.11 -5.90
N SER A 188 -26.03 13.99 -5.74
CA SER A 188 -25.77 15.43 -5.58
C SER A 188 -25.16 15.77 -4.22
N ALA A 189 -24.58 16.97 -4.08
CA ALA A 189 -24.08 17.48 -2.80
C ALA A 189 -25.17 17.47 -1.70
N SER A 190 -26.42 17.80 -2.04
CA SER A 190 -27.55 17.77 -1.09
C SER A 190 -27.86 16.34 -0.64
N ASN A 191 -27.83 15.35 -1.56
CA ASN A 191 -28.07 13.96 -1.21
C ASN A 191 -26.99 13.43 -0.28
N LEU A 192 -25.73 13.76 -0.56
CA LEU A 192 -24.59 13.34 0.28
C LEU A 192 -24.59 14.03 1.64
N LYS A 193 -25.05 15.29 1.72
CA LYS A 193 -25.27 15.97 2.99
C LYS A 193 -26.30 15.24 3.85
N ASP A 194 -27.47 14.94 3.26
CA ASP A 194 -28.53 14.19 3.95
C ASP A 194 -28.00 12.81 4.41
N LEU A 195 -27.17 12.16 3.58
CA LEU A 195 -26.58 10.87 3.91
C LEU A 195 -25.58 10.96 5.06
N VAL A 196 -24.81 12.05 5.17
CA VAL A 196 -23.91 12.29 6.32
C VAL A 196 -24.71 12.36 7.62
N ASP A 197 -25.86 13.06 7.62
CA ASP A 197 -26.72 13.17 8.81
C ASP A 197 -27.34 11.80 9.17
N ILE A 198 -27.80 11.04 8.16
CA ILE A 198 -28.31 9.67 8.33
C ILE A 198 -27.21 8.77 8.94
N TYR A 199 -25.98 8.83 8.42
CA TYR A 199 -24.86 8.04 8.89
C TYR A 199 -24.54 8.33 10.36
N LYS A 200 -24.45 9.60 10.75
CA LYS A 200 -24.22 9.99 12.16
C LYS A 200 -25.34 9.48 13.09
N GLY A 201 -26.59 9.58 12.64
CA GLY A 201 -27.74 9.03 13.35
C GLY A 201 -27.67 7.52 13.51
N LYS A 202 -27.32 6.79 12.45
CA LYS A 202 -27.17 5.34 12.46
C LYS A 202 -26.00 4.88 13.36
N VAL A 203 -24.87 5.58 13.32
CA VAL A 203 -23.73 5.32 14.21
C VAL A 203 -24.13 5.46 15.68
N LEU A 204 -24.83 6.53 16.03
CA LEU A 204 -25.34 6.72 17.40
C LEU A 204 -26.36 5.63 17.79
N GLU A 205 -27.26 5.27 16.87
CA GLU A 205 -28.27 4.22 17.09
C GLU A 205 -27.61 2.87 17.39
N VAL A 206 -26.62 2.45 16.58
CA VAL A 206 -26.03 1.11 16.61
C VAL A 206 -24.92 1.00 17.67
N LEU A 207 -23.97 1.93 17.65
CA LEU A 207 -22.80 1.88 18.51
C LEU A 207 -23.00 2.57 19.87
N LYS A 208 -24.15 3.25 20.08
CA LYS A 208 -24.49 3.97 21.32
C LYS A 208 -23.49 5.06 21.70
N LYS A 209 -22.70 5.53 20.74
CA LYS A 209 -21.73 6.61 20.87
C LYS A 209 -21.85 7.52 19.65
N PRO A 210 -21.80 8.84 19.80
CA PRO A 210 -21.78 9.75 18.66
C PRO A 210 -20.47 9.59 17.88
N PHE A 211 -20.50 9.92 16.60
CA PHE A 211 -19.28 10.08 15.80
C PHE A 211 -18.42 11.22 16.38
N PRO A 212 -17.10 11.05 16.56
CA PRO A 212 -16.26 12.07 17.16
C PRO A 212 -16.04 13.27 16.23
N GLU A 213 -16.27 14.46 16.75
CA GLU A 213 -16.09 15.74 16.03
C GLU A 213 -14.75 16.42 16.35
N ASP A 214 -14.01 15.98 17.36
CA ASP A 214 -12.68 16.49 17.65
C ASP A 214 -11.63 15.84 16.73
N PRO A 215 -10.85 16.63 15.94
CA PRO A 215 -9.86 16.08 15.02
C PRO A 215 -8.76 15.27 15.71
N TRP A 216 -8.35 15.66 16.91
CA TRP A 216 -7.34 14.93 17.67
C TRP A 216 -7.87 13.63 18.25
N GLU A 217 -9.15 13.59 18.67
CA GLU A 217 -9.82 12.34 19.03
C GLU A 217 -9.89 11.38 17.84
N GLN A 218 -10.24 11.89 16.65
CA GLN A 218 -10.22 11.11 15.43
C GLN A 218 -8.82 10.56 15.11
N LEU A 219 -7.78 11.39 15.23
CA LEU A 219 -6.40 10.99 14.93
C LEU A 219 -5.91 9.90 15.88
N TRP A 220 -6.06 10.09 17.18
CA TRP A 220 -5.64 9.10 18.17
C TRP A 220 -6.45 7.81 18.11
N GLY A 221 -7.76 7.91 17.83
CA GLY A 221 -8.62 6.76 17.57
C GLY A 221 -8.13 5.94 16.37
N ALA A 222 -7.80 6.60 15.26
CA ALA A 222 -7.27 5.95 14.06
C ALA A 222 -5.89 5.31 14.29
N ILE A 223 -4.98 5.98 15.02
CA ILE A 223 -3.67 5.43 15.39
C ILE A 223 -3.84 4.17 16.25
N SER A 224 -4.71 4.25 17.29
CA SER A 224 -5.02 3.10 18.14
C SER A 224 -5.57 1.93 17.33
N ALA A 225 -6.53 2.20 16.43
CA ALA A 225 -7.15 1.15 15.63
C ALA A 225 -6.15 0.45 14.69
N VAL A 226 -5.17 1.19 14.15
CA VAL A 226 -4.09 0.57 13.36
C VAL A 226 -3.23 -0.35 14.24
N PHE A 227 -2.88 0.04 15.47
CA PHE A 227 -2.16 -0.82 16.40
C PHE A 227 -2.97 -2.06 16.79
N TYR A 228 -4.26 -1.91 17.08
CA TYR A 228 -5.17 -3.03 17.35
C TYR A 228 -5.27 -4.00 16.17
N SER A 229 -5.26 -3.48 14.93
CA SER A 229 -5.38 -4.32 13.74
C SER A 229 -4.23 -5.32 13.60
N TRP A 230 -3.05 -5.05 14.20
CA TRP A 230 -1.96 -6.02 14.30
C TRP A 230 -2.40 -7.29 15.02
N ASP A 231 -3.19 -7.16 16.08
CA ASP A 231 -3.69 -8.27 16.88
C ASP A 231 -5.06 -8.82 16.43
N GLY A 232 -5.59 -8.30 15.33
CA GLY A 232 -6.82 -8.78 14.72
C GLY A 232 -6.73 -10.24 14.26
N LYS A 233 -7.86 -10.96 14.26
CA LYS A 233 -7.94 -12.39 13.92
C LYS A 233 -7.33 -12.70 12.56
N ARG A 234 -7.64 -11.90 11.53
CA ARG A 234 -7.10 -12.06 10.16
C ARG A 234 -5.58 -11.85 10.12
N ALA A 235 -5.09 -10.80 10.76
CA ALA A 235 -3.67 -10.51 10.81
C ALA A 235 -2.87 -11.60 11.54
N LYS A 236 -3.38 -12.11 12.67
CA LYS A 236 -2.78 -13.26 13.40
C LYS A 236 -2.73 -14.53 12.54
N ALA A 237 -3.81 -14.86 11.85
CA ALA A 237 -3.87 -16.03 10.97
C ALA A 237 -2.87 -15.90 9.81
N TYR A 238 -2.82 -14.74 9.16
CA TYR A 238 -1.86 -14.47 8.08
C TYR A 238 -0.41 -14.58 8.56
N ARG A 239 -0.06 -13.95 9.69
CA ARG A 239 1.29 -14.02 10.25
C ARG A 239 1.71 -15.44 10.57
N LYS A 240 0.79 -16.27 11.10
CA LYS A 240 1.06 -17.69 11.37
C LYS A 240 1.39 -18.46 10.08
N ILE A 241 0.67 -18.19 8.99
CA ILE A 241 0.90 -18.83 7.68
C ILE A 241 2.24 -18.39 7.09
N GLU A 242 2.55 -17.09 7.16
CA GLU A 242 3.74 -16.51 6.56
C GLU A 242 4.97 -16.54 7.48
N ASN A 243 4.86 -17.15 8.67
CA ASN A 243 5.92 -17.19 9.69
C ASN A 243 6.45 -15.79 10.07
N ILE A 244 5.56 -14.81 10.19
CA ILE A 244 5.89 -13.44 10.62
C ILE A 244 5.84 -13.38 12.16
N PRO A 245 6.94 -12.99 12.83
CA PRO A 245 6.99 -12.90 14.29
C PRO A 245 5.98 -11.91 14.87
N GLN A 246 5.34 -12.31 15.96
CA GLN A 246 4.34 -11.50 16.66
C GLN A 246 4.92 -10.19 17.22
N GLU A 247 6.13 -10.24 17.72
CA GLU A 247 6.86 -9.14 18.34
C GLU A 247 7.30 -8.03 17.38
N TRP A 248 7.12 -8.21 16.07
CA TRP A 248 7.51 -7.19 15.09
C TRP A 248 6.67 -5.93 15.15
N GLY A 249 5.40 -6.03 15.53
CA GLY A 249 4.47 -4.91 15.52
C GLY A 249 4.24 -4.32 14.14
N THR A 250 3.48 -3.23 14.09
CA THR A 250 3.28 -2.40 12.90
C THR A 250 3.64 -0.96 13.18
N ALA A 251 4.18 -0.26 12.19
CA ALA A 251 4.28 1.20 12.22
C ALA A 251 2.93 1.82 11.81
N VAL A 252 2.74 3.09 12.14
CA VAL A 252 1.61 3.90 11.67
C VAL A 252 2.14 5.06 10.86
N ASN A 253 1.65 5.21 9.63
CA ASN A 253 1.98 6.33 8.76
C ASN A 253 0.82 7.34 8.81
N VAL A 254 1.11 8.55 9.28
CA VAL A 254 0.21 9.70 9.29
C VAL A 254 0.66 10.63 8.15
N GLN A 255 -0.17 10.83 7.14
CA GLN A 255 0.24 11.49 5.90
C GLN A 255 -0.83 12.47 5.43
N ALA A 256 -0.43 13.62 4.92
CA ALA A 256 -1.34 14.58 4.30
C ALA A 256 -2.15 13.92 3.18
N MET A 257 -3.45 14.17 3.14
CA MET A 257 -4.31 13.68 2.08
C MET A 257 -4.02 14.38 0.76
N VAL A 258 -4.10 13.63 -0.32
CA VAL A 258 -4.20 14.10 -1.70
C VAL A 258 -5.37 13.37 -2.36
N TYR A 259 -6.06 14.03 -3.28
CA TYR A 259 -7.37 13.61 -3.76
C TYR A 259 -7.39 13.40 -5.26
N GLY A 260 -7.56 12.15 -5.67
CA GLY A 260 -7.77 11.78 -7.07
C GLY A 260 -9.18 12.05 -7.60
N ASN A 261 -10.06 12.54 -6.74
CA ASN A 261 -11.44 12.89 -7.08
C ASN A 261 -11.76 14.41 -6.88
N LEU A 262 -10.73 15.24 -6.78
CA LEU A 262 -10.86 16.69 -6.68
C LEU A 262 -10.76 17.35 -8.06
N GLY A 263 -11.91 17.54 -8.70
CA GLY A 263 -11.97 18.17 -10.01
C GLY A 263 -11.67 17.24 -11.20
N ASP A 264 -11.74 17.84 -12.40
CA ASP A 264 -11.69 17.10 -13.68
C ASP A 264 -10.27 16.66 -14.06
N ASP A 265 -9.25 17.25 -13.49
CA ASP A 265 -7.84 17.00 -13.72
C ASP A 265 -7.19 16.16 -12.61
N SER A 266 -8.02 15.40 -11.89
CA SER A 266 -7.60 14.54 -10.79
C SER A 266 -7.91 13.08 -11.07
N ALA A 267 -7.02 12.21 -10.61
CA ALA A 267 -7.10 10.77 -10.85
C ALA A 267 -6.30 9.99 -9.79
N THR A 268 -6.50 8.69 -9.75
CA THR A 268 -5.67 7.78 -8.97
C THR A 268 -5.34 6.54 -9.78
N GLY A 269 -4.24 5.86 -9.47
CA GLY A 269 -3.86 4.66 -10.19
C GLY A 269 -2.86 3.79 -9.44
N VAL A 270 -2.73 2.58 -9.97
CA VAL A 270 -1.79 1.56 -9.51
C VAL A 270 -0.98 1.06 -10.70
N ALA A 271 0.30 0.84 -10.50
CA ALA A 271 1.16 0.35 -11.57
C ALA A 271 2.30 -0.52 -11.05
N PHE A 272 2.78 -1.39 -11.94
CA PHE A 272 3.99 -2.17 -11.75
C PHE A 272 5.08 -1.64 -12.67
N THR A 273 6.30 -1.52 -12.18
CA THR A 273 7.41 -1.03 -12.99
C THR A 273 7.73 -1.92 -14.19
N ARG A 274 7.27 -3.16 -14.16
CA ARG A 274 7.31 -4.16 -15.24
C ARG A 274 6.01 -4.94 -15.30
N ASN A 275 5.77 -5.65 -16.40
CA ASN A 275 4.65 -6.59 -16.46
C ASN A 275 4.81 -7.68 -15.37
N PRO A 276 3.89 -7.78 -14.39
CA PRO A 276 4.03 -8.69 -13.26
C PRO A 276 3.87 -10.17 -13.63
N ALA A 277 3.31 -10.46 -14.80
CA ALA A 277 3.12 -11.83 -15.29
C ALA A 277 4.32 -12.32 -16.11
N THR A 278 4.92 -11.45 -16.94
CA THR A 278 5.96 -11.84 -17.91
C THR A 278 7.35 -11.34 -17.53
N GLY A 279 7.48 -10.28 -16.74
CA GLY A 279 8.75 -9.62 -16.40
C GLY A 279 9.29 -8.70 -17.48
N GLU A 280 8.60 -8.58 -18.62
CA GLU A 280 8.96 -7.64 -19.65
C GLU A 280 9.02 -6.22 -19.12
N ASN A 281 10.00 -5.45 -19.59
CA ASN A 281 10.18 -4.05 -19.19
C ASN A 281 9.13 -3.14 -19.85
N ASN A 282 7.88 -3.49 -19.62
CA ASN A 282 6.71 -2.71 -20.02
C ASN A 282 6.09 -2.12 -18.76
N PHE A 283 5.93 -0.80 -18.72
CA PHE A 283 5.24 -0.12 -17.63
C PHE A 283 3.77 -0.58 -17.64
N TYR A 284 3.34 -1.28 -16.61
CA TYR A 284 2.05 -1.97 -16.56
C TYR A 284 1.19 -1.40 -15.45
N GLY A 285 -0.06 -1.02 -15.75
CA GLY A 285 -0.94 -0.47 -14.73
C GLY A 285 -2.25 0.07 -15.27
N GLU A 286 -3.03 0.61 -14.35
CA GLU A 286 -4.37 1.15 -14.59
C GLU A 286 -4.61 2.40 -13.73
N TRP A 287 -5.54 3.23 -14.17
CA TRP A 287 -5.90 4.46 -13.50
C TRP A 287 -7.39 4.78 -13.64
N LEU A 288 -7.92 5.59 -12.74
CA LEU A 288 -9.31 6.06 -12.76
C LEU A 288 -9.35 7.58 -12.59
N GLU A 289 -10.07 8.25 -13.47
CA GLU A 289 -10.41 9.66 -13.33
C GLU A 289 -11.41 9.86 -12.20
N LYS A 290 -11.29 10.98 -11.48
CA LYS A 290 -12.21 11.37 -10.40
C LYS A 290 -12.49 10.23 -9.41
N ALA A 291 -11.43 9.58 -8.95
CA ALA A 291 -11.52 8.41 -8.10
C ALA A 291 -10.55 8.49 -6.91
N GLN A 292 -10.93 7.86 -5.82
CA GLN A 292 -10.02 7.59 -4.71
C GLN A 292 -9.34 6.22 -4.88
N GLY A 293 -8.23 5.98 -4.18
CA GLY A 293 -7.50 4.71 -4.27
C GLY A 293 -8.35 3.48 -3.93
N GLU A 294 -9.35 3.63 -3.08
CA GLU A 294 -10.30 2.56 -2.75
C GLU A 294 -11.14 2.13 -3.95
N ASP A 295 -11.52 3.06 -4.81
CA ASP A 295 -12.37 2.81 -5.98
C ASP A 295 -11.63 1.94 -7.02
N VAL A 296 -10.30 2.13 -7.16
CA VAL A 296 -9.45 1.29 -8.04
C VAL A 296 -9.36 -0.14 -7.49
N VAL A 297 -9.10 -0.27 -6.18
CA VAL A 297 -8.91 -1.57 -5.54
C VAL A 297 -10.21 -2.36 -5.45
N ALA A 298 -11.34 -1.69 -5.26
CA ALA A 298 -12.67 -2.31 -5.18
C ALA A 298 -13.20 -2.78 -6.54
N GLY A 299 -12.63 -2.30 -7.66
CA GLY A 299 -13.07 -2.67 -9.01
C GLY A 299 -14.49 -2.23 -9.35
N ILE A 300 -14.95 -1.13 -8.74
CA ILE A 300 -16.33 -0.61 -8.90
C ILE A 300 -16.56 -0.11 -10.33
N ARG A 301 -15.53 0.49 -10.94
CA ARG A 301 -15.55 1.01 -12.31
C ARG A 301 -14.48 0.33 -13.15
N THR A 302 -14.71 0.19 -14.46
CA THR A 302 -13.68 -0.29 -15.40
C THR A 302 -12.55 0.74 -15.45
N PRO A 303 -11.30 0.35 -15.10
CA PRO A 303 -10.20 1.28 -15.10
C PRO A 303 -9.68 1.56 -16.52
N ASN A 304 -9.13 2.75 -16.70
CA ASN A 304 -8.43 3.15 -17.91
C ASN A 304 -7.04 2.47 -17.93
N PRO A 305 -6.53 2.08 -19.12
CA PRO A 305 -5.17 1.56 -19.23
C PRO A 305 -4.13 2.67 -18.99
N LEU A 306 -3.00 2.35 -18.38
CA LEU A 306 -1.93 3.30 -18.15
C LEU A 306 -1.31 3.81 -19.46
N ASN A 307 -1.13 2.89 -20.41
CA ASN A 307 -0.60 3.12 -21.77
C ASN A 307 -1.24 2.13 -22.76
N GLU A 308 -0.88 2.23 -24.04
CA GLU A 308 -1.45 1.36 -25.07
C GLU A 308 -1.09 -0.13 -24.92
N VAL A 309 0.06 -0.44 -24.31
CA VAL A 309 0.48 -1.83 -24.06
C VAL A 309 -0.39 -2.50 -23.00
N CYS A 310 -0.98 -1.71 -22.09
CA CYS A 310 -1.88 -2.19 -21.03
C CYS A 310 -3.33 -2.34 -21.48
N ARG A 311 -3.67 -1.93 -22.70
CA ARG A 311 -5.04 -2.00 -23.23
C ARG A 311 -5.53 -3.44 -23.28
N THR A 312 -6.71 -3.70 -22.77
CA THR A 312 -7.38 -4.99 -22.77
C THR A 312 -8.74 -4.88 -23.48
N GLU A 313 -9.36 -6.01 -23.78
CA GLU A 313 -10.74 -6.02 -24.30
C GLU A 313 -11.73 -5.34 -23.33
N HIS A 314 -11.50 -5.43 -22.03
CA HIS A 314 -12.36 -4.82 -21.01
C HIS A 314 -12.20 -3.29 -20.95
N SER A 315 -11.02 -2.76 -21.19
CA SER A 315 -10.81 -1.30 -21.24
C SER A 315 -11.33 -0.68 -22.54
N GLY A 316 -11.55 -1.46 -23.59
CA GLY A 316 -12.13 -0.99 -24.85
C GLY A 316 -11.42 0.25 -25.41
N ASP A 317 -12.21 1.30 -25.68
CA ASP A 317 -11.75 2.59 -26.22
C ASP A 317 -11.44 3.63 -25.14
N LEU A 318 -11.40 3.26 -23.82
CA LEU A 318 -11.03 4.18 -22.74
C LEU A 318 -9.64 4.76 -23.00
N ALA A 319 -9.49 6.08 -22.85
CA ALA A 319 -8.22 6.75 -23.10
C ALA A 319 -7.15 6.32 -22.10
N SER A 320 -5.94 6.01 -22.56
CA SER A 320 -4.82 5.75 -21.66
C SER A 320 -4.31 7.06 -21.02
N LEU A 321 -3.60 6.96 -19.88
CA LEU A 321 -2.93 8.12 -19.26
C LEU A 321 -1.90 8.72 -20.23
N GLU A 322 -1.23 7.86 -21.01
CA GLU A 322 -0.30 8.25 -22.05
C GLU A 322 -0.95 9.16 -23.11
N GLN A 323 -2.21 8.89 -23.47
CA GLN A 323 -2.99 9.68 -24.41
C GLN A 323 -3.61 10.92 -23.78
N SER A 324 -4.24 10.77 -22.58
CA SER A 324 -4.98 11.84 -21.91
C SER A 324 -4.06 12.90 -21.33
N SER A 325 -2.93 12.49 -20.77
CA SER A 325 -1.98 13.37 -20.06
C SER A 325 -0.54 12.95 -20.32
N PRO A 326 0.00 13.14 -21.53
CA PRO A 326 1.34 12.66 -21.90
C PRO A 326 2.47 13.16 -21.00
N HIS A 327 2.34 14.36 -20.46
CA HIS A 327 3.35 14.93 -19.54
C HIS A 327 3.38 14.22 -18.20
N LEU A 328 2.21 13.91 -17.61
CA LEU A 328 2.11 13.17 -16.35
C LEU A 328 2.53 11.70 -16.52
N TYR A 329 2.17 11.08 -17.64
CA TYR A 329 2.66 9.75 -17.96
C TYR A 329 4.19 9.71 -18.06
N LYS A 330 4.80 10.68 -18.75
CA LYS A 330 6.26 10.78 -18.86
C LYS A 330 6.95 11.01 -17.51
N GLU A 331 6.36 11.85 -16.65
CA GLU A 331 6.84 12.06 -15.29
C GLU A 331 6.79 10.77 -14.48
N LEU A 332 5.66 10.07 -14.51
CA LEU A 332 5.45 8.80 -13.82
C LEU A 332 6.39 7.71 -14.35
N ASP A 333 6.61 7.62 -15.67
CA ASP A 333 7.57 6.68 -16.27
C ASP A 333 9.02 6.99 -15.86
N THR A 334 9.37 8.27 -15.73
CA THR A 334 10.67 8.68 -15.20
C THR A 334 10.86 8.26 -13.76
N ILE A 335 9.84 8.44 -12.91
CA ILE A 335 9.84 7.98 -11.51
C ILE A 335 9.97 6.47 -11.46
N ARG A 336 9.21 5.73 -12.25
CA ARG A 336 9.30 4.27 -12.37
C ARG A 336 10.71 3.79 -12.65
N LEU A 337 11.38 4.38 -13.64
CA LEU A 337 12.75 4.02 -14.02
C LEU A 337 13.75 4.32 -12.91
N ASN A 338 13.61 5.45 -12.23
CA ASN A 338 14.46 5.84 -11.10
C ASN A 338 14.29 4.88 -9.92
N LEU A 339 13.07 4.55 -9.56
CA LEU A 339 12.75 3.62 -8.49
C LEU A 339 13.28 2.21 -8.80
N GLU A 340 13.04 1.69 -10.00
CA GLU A 340 13.53 0.39 -10.42
C GLU A 340 15.06 0.31 -10.38
N LYS A 341 15.74 1.36 -10.85
CA LYS A 341 17.20 1.45 -10.78
C LYS A 341 17.71 1.49 -9.34
N HIS A 342 17.05 2.26 -8.47
CA HIS A 342 17.45 2.44 -7.07
C HIS A 342 17.28 1.16 -6.25
N TYR A 343 16.09 0.55 -6.30
CA TYR A 343 15.80 -0.67 -5.55
C TYR A 343 16.37 -1.93 -6.19
N SER A 344 16.83 -1.85 -7.43
CA SER A 344 17.28 -2.99 -8.22
C SER A 344 16.25 -4.13 -8.21
N ASP A 345 14.95 -3.79 -8.34
CA ASP A 345 13.84 -4.74 -8.31
C ASP A 345 12.58 -4.19 -8.99
N MET A 346 11.67 -5.08 -9.39
CA MET A 346 10.33 -4.71 -9.84
C MET A 346 9.52 -4.18 -8.66
N LEU A 347 8.86 -3.05 -8.87
CA LEU A 347 8.05 -2.40 -7.85
C LEU A 347 6.57 -2.34 -8.24
N ASP A 348 5.74 -2.38 -7.23
CA ASP A 348 4.32 -2.05 -7.22
C ASP A 348 4.20 -0.64 -6.64
N ILE A 349 3.57 0.27 -7.37
CA ILE A 349 3.47 1.69 -7.04
C ILE A 349 2.01 2.15 -7.04
N GLU A 350 1.68 3.00 -6.07
CA GLU A 350 0.39 3.68 -5.99
C GLU A 350 0.62 5.18 -6.18
N PHE A 351 -0.17 5.81 -7.04
CA PHE A 351 -0.06 7.22 -7.33
C PHE A 351 -1.42 7.92 -7.37
N THR A 352 -1.41 9.22 -7.16
CA THR A 352 -2.57 10.09 -7.30
C THR A 352 -2.17 11.34 -8.07
N ILE A 353 -3.04 11.77 -8.95
CA ILE A 353 -2.97 13.06 -9.63
C ILE A 353 -4.02 13.94 -8.97
N GLN A 354 -3.62 15.06 -8.39
CA GLN A 354 -4.52 16.07 -7.85
C GLN A 354 -4.28 17.38 -8.56
N SER A 355 -5.32 17.91 -9.22
CA SER A 355 -5.25 19.19 -9.95
C SER A 355 -4.03 19.26 -10.87
N GLY A 356 -3.85 18.20 -11.69
CA GLY A 356 -2.75 18.09 -12.64
C GLY A 356 -1.35 17.85 -12.04
N LYS A 357 -1.24 17.64 -10.72
CA LYS A 357 0.03 17.36 -10.05
C LYS A 357 0.12 15.91 -9.59
N LEU A 358 1.23 15.25 -9.96
CA LEU A 358 1.49 13.85 -9.59
C LEU A 358 2.00 13.73 -8.15
N TRP A 359 1.52 12.69 -7.45
CA TRP A 359 1.93 12.32 -6.10
C TRP A 359 2.09 10.81 -5.99
N MET A 360 3.21 10.37 -5.41
CA MET A 360 3.46 8.97 -5.11
C MET A 360 3.02 8.64 -3.69
N LEU A 361 2.10 7.68 -3.53
CA LEU A 361 1.53 7.32 -2.24
C LEU A 361 2.19 6.10 -1.59
N GLN A 362 2.75 5.22 -2.41
CA GLN A 362 3.41 4.01 -1.95
C GLN A 362 4.29 3.45 -3.05
N CYS A 363 5.44 2.88 -2.67
CA CYS A 363 6.14 1.90 -3.48
C CYS A 363 6.48 0.68 -2.61
N ARG A 364 6.44 -0.50 -3.21
CA ARG A 364 6.85 -1.75 -2.56
C ARG A 364 7.41 -2.72 -3.60
N ILE A 365 8.24 -3.66 -3.15
CA ILE A 365 8.71 -4.74 -4.02
C ILE A 365 7.51 -5.54 -4.49
N GLY A 366 7.36 -5.67 -5.79
CA GLY A 366 6.26 -6.39 -6.42
C GLY A 366 6.29 -7.89 -6.06
N LYS A 367 5.11 -8.46 -5.85
CA LYS A 367 4.99 -9.92 -5.70
C LYS A 367 5.26 -10.58 -7.04
N ARG A 368 6.08 -11.62 -7.03
CA ARG A 368 6.56 -12.33 -8.23
C ARG A 368 6.14 -13.78 -8.22
N ASN A 369 5.89 -14.34 -9.40
CA ASN A 369 5.81 -15.77 -9.63
C ASN A 369 7.13 -16.28 -10.25
N GLY A 370 7.37 -17.59 -10.22
CA GLY A 370 8.66 -18.19 -10.61
C GLY A 370 9.20 -17.77 -12.00
N PRO A 371 8.40 -17.67 -13.07
CA PRO A 371 8.87 -17.19 -14.38
C PRO A 371 9.44 -15.78 -14.35
N LEU A 372 8.80 -14.87 -13.62
CA LEU A 372 9.24 -13.48 -13.46
C LEU A 372 10.56 -13.39 -12.69
N ASP A 373 10.73 -14.20 -11.63
CA ASP A 373 11.98 -14.25 -10.87
C ASP A 373 13.18 -14.62 -11.75
N VAL A 374 13.00 -15.59 -12.65
CA VAL A 374 14.05 -16.01 -13.57
C VAL A 374 14.40 -14.89 -14.56
N GLN A 375 13.40 -14.22 -15.12
CA GLN A 375 13.63 -13.17 -16.12
C GLN A 375 14.31 -11.93 -15.53
N ILE A 376 13.92 -11.51 -14.32
CA ILE A 376 14.58 -10.40 -13.63
C ILE A 376 16.04 -10.76 -13.32
N THR A 377 16.31 -11.93 -12.78
CA THR A 377 17.68 -12.35 -12.43
C THR A 377 18.59 -12.56 -13.65
N CYS A 378 18.05 -12.89 -14.80
CA CYS A 378 18.80 -13.07 -16.05
C CYS A 378 19.00 -11.78 -16.85
N SER A 379 18.32 -10.69 -16.53
CA SER A 379 18.47 -9.42 -17.26
C SER A 379 19.89 -8.85 -17.11
N PRO A 380 20.53 -8.38 -18.19
CA PRO A 380 21.88 -7.80 -18.15
C PRO A 380 22.01 -6.60 -17.20
N SER A 381 20.94 -5.82 -17.04
CA SER A 381 20.87 -4.67 -16.13
C SER A 381 20.94 -5.05 -14.63
N TRP A 382 20.67 -6.33 -14.31
CA TRP A 382 20.61 -6.83 -12.93
C TRP A 382 21.78 -7.74 -12.56
N ARG A 383 22.60 -8.16 -13.51
CA ARG A 383 23.76 -9.06 -13.29
C ARG A 383 24.81 -8.49 -12.31
N ALA A 384 24.84 -7.18 -12.13
CA ALA A 384 25.79 -6.53 -11.23
C ALA A 384 25.44 -6.67 -9.73
N VAL A 385 24.21 -7.15 -9.39
CA VAL A 385 23.66 -6.96 -8.05
C VAL A 385 23.86 -8.10 -7.08
N SER A 386 24.00 -9.35 -7.46
CA SER A 386 24.48 -10.41 -6.55
C SER A 386 24.63 -11.80 -7.15
N PRO A 387 25.83 -12.33 -7.25
CA PRO A 387 26.08 -13.75 -7.54
C PRO A 387 25.47 -14.70 -6.48
N ARG A 388 25.27 -14.20 -5.24
CA ARG A 388 24.70 -14.99 -4.13
C ARG A 388 23.20 -15.25 -4.31
N PHE A 389 22.46 -14.35 -4.94
CA PHE A 389 21.03 -14.52 -5.16
C PHE A 389 20.71 -15.53 -6.26
N VAL A 390 21.49 -15.52 -7.32
CA VAL A 390 21.41 -16.53 -8.41
C VAL A 390 21.71 -17.92 -7.85
N LEU A 391 22.71 -18.04 -7.00
CA LEU A 391 23.08 -19.30 -6.34
C LEU A 391 21.97 -19.79 -5.38
N TYR A 392 21.32 -18.87 -4.65
CA TYR A 392 20.21 -19.19 -3.75
C TYR A 392 18.96 -19.67 -4.50
N LEU A 393 18.63 -19.07 -5.65
CA LEU A 393 17.52 -19.51 -6.50
C LEU A 393 17.78 -20.89 -7.11
N PHE A 394 18.98 -21.12 -7.65
CA PHE A 394 19.37 -22.43 -8.19
C PHE A 394 19.35 -23.51 -7.11
N THR A 395 19.86 -23.24 -5.91
CA THR A 395 19.81 -24.20 -4.82
C THR A 395 18.39 -24.47 -4.34
N LYS A 396 17.51 -23.46 -4.27
CA LYS A 396 16.13 -23.65 -3.80
C LYS A 396 15.26 -24.38 -4.82
N ILE A 397 15.40 -24.09 -6.11
CA ILE A 397 14.63 -24.76 -7.17
C ILE A 397 15.10 -26.20 -7.39
N TYR A 398 16.39 -26.44 -7.47
CA TYR A 398 16.94 -27.79 -7.69
C TYR A 398 16.97 -28.67 -6.44
N PHE A 399 17.20 -28.08 -5.27
CA PHE A 399 17.25 -28.84 -4.01
C PHE A 399 15.88 -29.31 -3.55
N LEU A 400 14.82 -28.54 -3.77
CA LEU A 400 13.43 -28.95 -3.51
C LEU A 400 12.95 -30.06 -4.46
N ASP A 401 13.42 -30.08 -5.70
CA ASP A 401 13.08 -31.12 -6.66
C ASP A 401 13.82 -32.45 -6.38
N ILE A 402 15.06 -32.34 -5.86
CA ILE A 402 15.88 -33.52 -5.45
C ILE A 402 15.34 -34.13 -4.14
N LEU A 403 14.93 -33.32 -3.17
CA LEU A 403 14.37 -33.81 -1.88
C LEU A 403 12.98 -34.45 -2.00
N ARG A 404 12.28 -34.25 -3.09
CA ARG A 404 10.99 -34.91 -3.38
C ARG A 404 11.12 -36.31 -3.98
N ARG A 405 12.35 -36.82 -4.25
CA ARG A 405 12.56 -38.15 -4.82
C ARG A 405 12.78 -39.17 -3.71
N PRO A 406 12.00 -40.26 -3.62
CA PRO A 406 12.25 -41.32 -2.66
C PRO A 406 13.59 -42.01 -2.98
N GLY A 407 14.49 -42.07 -2.01
CA GLY A 407 15.74 -42.80 -2.09
C GLY A 407 17.03 -41.96 -2.00
N PHE A 408 16.96 -40.67 -1.69
CA PHE A 408 18.16 -39.84 -1.53
C PHE A 408 18.65 -39.84 -0.07
N ILE A 409 19.89 -40.27 0.15
CA ILE A 409 20.55 -40.24 1.47
C ILE A 409 21.53 -39.07 1.46
N LEU A 410 21.35 -38.12 2.39
CA LEU A 410 22.25 -36.98 2.59
C LEU A 410 23.43 -37.39 3.45
N VAL A 411 24.63 -37.49 2.87
CA VAL A 411 25.86 -37.65 3.62
C VAL A 411 26.37 -36.28 4.06
N LYS A 412 26.37 -36.02 5.35
CA LYS A 412 26.94 -34.81 5.95
C LYS A 412 28.45 -34.88 5.93
N THR A 413 29.12 -34.10 5.08
CA THR A 413 30.57 -33.86 5.18
C THR A 413 30.79 -32.50 5.82
N GLU A 414 31.46 -32.50 6.97
CA GLU A 414 31.92 -31.28 7.64
C GLU A 414 33.14 -30.71 6.91
N ASN A 415 33.18 -29.40 6.75
CA ASN A 415 34.27 -28.57 6.26
C ASN A 415 34.65 -28.68 4.78
N THR A 416 34.07 -27.84 3.91
CA THR A 416 34.81 -27.32 2.75
C THR A 416 34.29 -25.93 2.32
N LEU A 417 35.27 -25.09 1.98
CA LEU A 417 35.16 -23.72 1.45
C LEU A 417 34.20 -23.62 0.26
N ALA A 418 33.52 -22.47 0.15
CA ALA A 418 32.63 -22.16 -0.95
C ALA A 418 33.29 -22.32 -2.32
N PRO A 419 32.76 -23.14 -3.24
CA PRO A 419 33.31 -23.31 -4.57
C PRO A 419 33.15 -22.03 -5.40
N THR A 420 34.15 -21.66 -6.17
CA THR A 420 34.09 -20.62 -7.19
C THR A 420 33.21 -21.07 -8.36
N ILE A 421 32.64 -20.13 -9.11
CA ILE A 421 31.71 -20.40 -10.22
C ILE A 421 32.28 -21.37 -11.26
N SER A 422 33.60 -21.38 -11.48
CA SER A 422 34.30 -22.31 -12.38
C SER A 422 34.21 -23.77 -11.93
N ASN A 423 34.22 -24.03 -10.62
CA ASN A 423 34.13 -25.38 -10.07
C ASN A 423 32.70 -25.94 -10.12
N PHE A 424 31.69 -25.07 -10.15
CA PHE A 424 30.28 -25.47 -10.22
C PHE A 424 29.93 -25.98 -11.62
N SER A 425 30.46 -25.36 -12.68
CA SER A 425 30.28 -25.83 -14.06
C SER A 425 30.90 -27.22 -14.28
N ALA A 426 32.10 -27.48 -13.69
CA ALA A 426 32.77 -28.78 -13.74
C ALA A 426 32.01 -29.87 -12.96
N MET A 427 31.40 -29.52 -11.81
CA MET A 427 30.61 -30.44 -11.00
C MET A 427 29.31 -30.84 -11.67
N MET A 428 28.66 -29.91 -12.41
CA MET A 428 27.47 -30.20 -13.18
C MET A 428 27.75 -31.08 -14.42
N CYS A 429 28.91 -30.95 -15.05
CA CYS A 429 29.34 -31.82 -16.15
C CYS A 429 29.71 -33.25 -15.69
N SER A 430 30.11 -33.44 -14.44
CA SER A 430 30.46 -34.76 -13.88
C SER A 430 29.28 -35.55 -13.32
N LEU A 431 28.10 -34.92 -13.20
CA LEU A 431 26.87 -35.56 -12.70
C LEU A 431 25.95 -36.14 -13.80
N ALA A 432 26.35 -36.11 -15.05
CA ALA A 432 25.74 -36.85 -16.15
C ALA A 432 26.81 -37.76 -16.78
N PRO A 433 26.64 -39.06 -16.97
CA PRO A 433 25.39 -39.79 -17.12
C PRO A 433 25.31 -41.13 -16.33
N LEU A 434 24.18 -41.42 -15.70
CA LEU A 434 23.75 -42.79 -15.48
C LEU A 434 22.57 -43.09 -16.42
N PRO A 435 22.46 -44.31 -17.00
CA PRO A 435 21.52 -44.58 -18.06
C PRO A 435 20.05 -44.54 -17.58
N MET A 436 19.27 -43.61 -18.09
CA MET A 436 17.84 -43.54 -17.83
C MET A 436 17.03 -44.30 -18.88
N THR A 437 16.29 -45.26 -18.42
CA THR A 437 15.25 -45.93 -19.19
C THR A 437 14.10 -44.96 -19.45
N ARG A 438 13.66 -44.96 -20.72
CA ARG A 438 12.66 -44.07 -21.33
C ARG A 438 11.34 -43.95 -20.55
N LYS A 439 11.05 -42.76 -20.06
CA LYS A 439 9.74 -42.05 -20.13
C LYS A 439 9.90 -40.71 -19.43
N PHE A 440 10.29 -39.67 -20.17
CA PHE A 440 10.27 -38.31 -19.69
C PHE A 440 9.53 -37.41 -20.68
N ILE A 441 8.53 -36.70 -20.16
CA ILE A 441 7.96 -35.50 -20.76
C ILE A 441 9.07 -34.48 -20.82
N ASN A 442 9.40 -33.97 -22.02
CA ASN A 442 10.46 -32.98 -22.24
C ASN A 442 10.30 -31.77 -21.33
N PRO A 443 11.23 -31.47 -20.43
CA PRO A 443 11.29 -30.15 -19.81
C PRO A 443 11.69 -29.11 -20.86
N PRO A 444 11.25 -27.86 -20.76
CA PRO A 444 11.65 -26.81 -21.67
C PRO A 444 13.16 -26.70 -21.70
N ASN A 445 13.70 -26.59 -22.90
CA ASN A 445 15.09 -26.71 -23.26
C ASN A 445 16.01 -25.81 -22.43
N VAL A 446 16.71 -26.36 -21.44
CA VAL A 446 17.65 -25.65 -20.56
C VAL A 446 18.74 -24.93 -21.37
N LYS A 447 19.07 -25.40 -22.58
CA LYS A 447 19.97 -24.71 -23.51
C LYS A 447 19.42 -23.37 -24.01
N SER A 448 18.09 -23.21 -24.15
CA SER A 448 17.50 -21.93 -24.56
C SER A 448 17.57 -20.89 -23.45
N VAL A 449 17.48 -21.31 -22.20
CA VAL A 449 17.60 -20.43 -21.03
C VAL A 449 19.06 -20.00 -20.82
N LEU A 450 20.02 -20.89 -21.00
CA LEU A 450 21.45 -20.55 -20.92
C LEU A 450 21.93 -19.69 -22.10
N ASN A 451 21.38 -19.88 -23.31
CA ASN A 451 21.72 -19.05 -24.46
C ASN A 451 21.06 -17.66 -24.46
N SER A 452 19.97 -17.45 -23.70
CA SER A 452 19.41 -16.13 -23.45
C SER A 452 20.13 -15.36 -22.35
N CYS A 453 21.05 -16.02 -21.64
CA CYS A 453 21.89 -15.45 -20.57
C CYS A 453 23.33 -15.15 -21.00
N ASN A 454 23.71 -15.38 -22.25
CA ASN A 454 24.95 -14.89 -22.89
C ASN A 454 24.59 -13.73 -23.85
#